data_8371db22ffb650b84d1fd311ef318105
#
_entry.id   8371db22ffb650b84d1fd311ef318105
#
_cell.length_a   1.000
_cell.length_b   1.000
_cell.length_c   1.000
_cell.angle_alpha   90.00
_cell.angle_beta   90.00
_cell.angle_gamma   90.00
#
_symmetry.space_group_name_H-M   'P 1'
#
loop_
_entity.id
_entity.type
_entity.pdbx_description
1 polymer ?
#
loop_
_entity_poly.entity_id
_entity_poly.type
_entity_poly.pdbx_seq_one_letter_code
_entity_poly.pdbx_strand_id
1 'polypeptide(L)'
;VSDPKDPQLPQPPIDPPSAAPAQPPTVPAAVPPAAVPSAPASPSPVPLTRREARELEQSGQLPVTAAVPPAAESPADPPSAVPPATDAPATVLLPSWGTALFSPSPPPEQPTQLLATSAAPEASAAGAPPGTRGGIFALIAKHPNAWLFSALGVVFALLATGSVLTGMAVGSGSADASAPGAAVGPSATPTPTPARDVPAAIAAATRLRTCSVVAPATDPNLLTFQASVINATTGEVLFDRGGATPSRTASVLKTLTAAAALNVLGPDYQISTKVYAGATPGTVVLVGGGDPTLSVLPSGQESVYRDAPKLSDLAQQVSAASPVPITDIVLDSSFWDPNDNWDPSWERSEQSEGYQPEVTALTVDGGRADPRKQDSPRSSNPIADAGAAFAADLGVSGAEHITTGTAPAGATLLGEVKSRPVSELVAYMLPVSDNTLGEYLARQTSKVAGSDGSSASLAKVIPAALTKYGLTTTGVVIRDGSGLSNDNAVPAAFVAQLMAKVSAGQQNLRIIYDALPIAGKTGTLASRFTGANAVARGAVNAKTGWIKTEYALAGVVHATDGTTLAFAFYALGAINSRTIPALDTITTAVFKCGNNLSNN
;
A
#
# COMPACT_ATOMS: atom_id res chain seq x y z
N VAL A 1 30.43 -50.32 -43.39
CA VAL A 1 30.65 -51.48 -42.53
C VAL A 1 29.73 -51.35 -41.33
N SER A 2 28.66 -52.13 -41.39
CA SER A 2 27.89 -52.82 -40.34
C SER A 2 27.60 -52.11 -39.00
N ASP A 3 26.34 -51.77 -38.83
CA ASP A 3 25.57 -51.52 -37.63
C ASP A 3 25.34 -52.87 -36.86
N PRO A 4 25.36 -52.97 -35.55
CA PRO A 4 24.67 -54.00 -34.81
C PRO A 4 23.58 -53.46 -33.87
N LYS A 5 22.37 -53.82 -34.20
CA LYS A 5 21.17 -54.23 -33.44
C LYS A 5 21.21 -54.03 -31.91
N ASP A 6 20.29 -53.19 -31.46
CA ASP A 6 19.77 -53.10 -30.09
C ASP A 6 18.80 -54.28 -29.80
N PRO A 7 18.87 -54.94 -28.63
CA PRO A 7 17.96 -56.01 -28.26
C PRO A 7 16.68 -55.46 -27.60
N GLN A 8 15.54 -55.82 -28.15
CA GLN A 8 14.20 -55.61 -27.59
C GLN A 8 14.00 -56.33 -26.26
N LEU A 9 13.52 -55.63 -25.25
CA LEU A 9 12.99 -56.18 -24.01
C LEU A 9 11.59 -56.81 -24.25
N PRO A 10 11.25 -57.93 -23.60
CA PRO A 10 9.96 -58.62 -23.79
C PRO A 10 8.81 -57.85 -23.11
N GLN A 11 7.67 -57.80 -23.79
CA GLN A 11 6.42 -57.26 -23.24
C GLN A 11 5.79 -58.27 -22.28
N PRO A 12 5.11 -57.79 -21.19
CA PRO A 12 4.36 -58.69 -20.29
C PRO A 12 3.06 -59.19 -20.95
N PRO A 13 2.54 -60.35 -20.52
CA PRO A 13 1.37 -60.99 -21.12
C PRO A 13 0.08 -60.20 -20.86
N ILE A 14 -0.80 -60.22 -21.85
CA ILE A 14 -2.15 -59.64 -21.83
C ILE A 14 -3.08 -60.61 -21.09
N ASP A 15 -3.69 -60.14 -19.99
CA ASP A 15 -4.74 -60.89 -19.28
C ASP A 15 -6.07 -60.85 -20.08
N PRO A 16 -6.86 -61.96 -20.03
CA PRO A 16 -8.15 -62.02 -20.72
C PRO A 16 -9.22 -61.15 -20.02
N PRO A 17 -10.27 -60.71 -20.74
CA PRO A 17 -11.27 -59.78 -20.21
C PRO A 17 -12.14 -60.43 -19.11
N SER A 18 -12.22 -59.77 -17.98
CA SER A 18 -13.07 -60.13 -16.85
C SER A 18 -14.55 -59.95 -17.20
N ALA A 19 -15.36 -60.95 -16.88
CA ALA A 19 -16.80 -60.96 -17.10
C ALA A 19 -17.51 -59.87 -16.29
N ALA A 20 -18.50 -59.23 -16.93
CA ALA A 20 -19.34 -58.20 -16.32
C ALA A 20 -20.21 -58.78 -15.18
N PRO A 21 -20.40 -58.04 -14.06
CA PRO A 21 -21.31 -58.47 -13.01
C PRO A 21 -22.80 -58.25 -13.42
N ALA A 22 -23.64 -59.23 -13.01
CA ALA A 22 -25.07 -59.27 -13.27
C ALA A 22 -25.80 -58.07 -12.60
N GLN A 23 -26.78 -57.49 -13.29
CA GLN A 23 -27.65 -56.43 -12.78
C GLN A 23 -28.63 -56.99 -11.72
N PRO A 24 -28.87 -56.22 -10.63
CA PRO A 24 -29.93 -56.57 -9.69
C PRO A 24 -31.34 -56.21 -10.23
N PRO A 25 -32.41 -56.82 -9.73
CA PRO A 25 -33.78 -56.67 -10.27
C PRO A 25 -34.32 -55.27 -10.10
N THR A 26 -35.01 -54.76 -11.12
CA THR A 26 -35.71 -53.48 -11.18
C THR A 26 -36.92 -53.43 -10.24
N VAL A 27 -36.91 -52.47 -9.30
CA VAL A 27 -38.07 -52.07 -8.51
C VAL A 27 -38.89 -51.05 -9.32
N PRO A 28 -40.23 -51.09 -9.36
CA PRO A 28 -41.02 -50.13 -10.14
C PRO A 28 -40.93 -48.73 -9.55
N ALA A 29 -40.69 -47.75 -10.42
CA ALA A 29 -40.52 -46.32 -10.10
C ALA A 29 -41.81 -45.73 -9.49
N ALA A 30 -41.67 -45.08 -8.32
CA ALA A 30 -42.70 -44.23 -7.75
C ALA A 30 -42.86 -42.97 -8.60
N VAL A 31 -44.10 -42.58 -8.85
CA VAL A 31 -44.49 -41.36 -9.58
C VAL A 31 -44.01 -40.14 -8.81
N PRO A 32 -43.24 -39.23 -9.40
CA PRO A 32 -42.81 -38.01 -8.70
C PRO A 32 -43.97 -37.03 -8.50
N PRO A 33 -44.03 -36.33 -7.35
CA PRO A 33 -45.04 -35.27 -7.14
C PRO A 33 -44.80 -34.12 -8.13
N ALA A 34 -45.91 -33.52 -8.57
CA ALA A 34 -45.92 -32.41 -9.53
C ALA A 34 -45.00 -31.26 -9.08
N ALA A 35 -44.14 -30.82 -9.98
CA ALA A 35 -43.22 -29.71 -9.75
C ALA A 35 -44.01 -28.42 -9.49
N VAL A 36 -43.75 -27.81 -8.34
CA VAL A 36 -44.15 -26.42 -8.06
C VAL A 36 -43.33 -25.51 -8.98
N PRO A 37 -43.95 -24.55 -9.72
CA PRO A 37 -43.20 -23.66 -10.57
C PRO A 37 -42.20 -22.82 -9.74
N SER A 38 -40.91 -22.96 -10.03
CA SER A 38 -39.87 -22.15 -9.43
C SER A 38 -40.09 -20.68 -9.77
N ALA A 39 -40.07 -19.81 -8.75
CA ALA A 39 -40.05 -18.37 -8.97
C ALA A 39 -38.86 -17.99 -9.90
N PRO A 40 -39.03 -16.97 -10.77
CA PRO A 40 -37.96 -16.56 -11.67
C PRO A 40 -36.72 -16.13 -10.86
N ALA A 41 -35.57 -16.73 -11.18
CA ALA A 41 -34.29 -16.35 -10.58
C ALA A 41 -34.05 -14.87 -10.80
N SER A 42 -33.75 -14.13 -9.76
CA SER A 42 -33.32 -12.74 -9.85
C SER A 42 -32.09 -12.66 -10.77
N PRO A 43 -32.02 -11.68 -11.69
CA PRO A 43 -30.89 -11.56 -12.58
C PRO A 43 -29.59 -11.43 -11.77
N SER A 44 -28.57 -12.20 -12.14
CA SER A 44 -27.25 -12.12 -11.53
C SER A 44 -26.71 -10.70 -11.69
N PRO A 45 -26.10 -10.11 -10.65
CA PRO A 45 -25.55 -8.78 -10.74
C PRO A 45 -24.42 -8.75 -11.79
N VAL A 46 -24.44 -7.73 -12.64
CA VAL A 46 -23.40 -7.52 -13.67
C VAL A 46 -22.09 -7.16 -12.97
N PRO A 47 -20.93 -7.75 -13.37
CA PRO A 47 -19.63 -7.37 -12.83
C PRO A 47 -19.33 -5.90 -13.13
N LEU A 48 -18.74 -5.18 -12.16
CA LEU A 48 -18.33 -3.78 -12.32
C LEU A 48 -17.08 -3.68 -13.19
N THR A 49 -17.07 -2.68 -14.08
CA THR A 49 -15.82 -2.19 -14.70
C THR A 49 -15.04 -1.34 -13.68
N ARG A 50 -13.74 -1.13 -13.94
CA ARG A 50 -12.89 -0.27 -13.09
C ARG A 50 -13.42 1.17 -13.02
N ARG A 51 -13.93 1.68 -14.13
CA ARG A 51 -14.53 3.01 -14.23
C ARG A 51 -15.76 3.11 -13.31
N GLU A 52 -16.68 2.16 -13.41
CA GLU A 52 -17.89 2.13 -12.55
C GLU A 52 -17.54 1.97 -11.07
N ALA A 53 -16.52 1.16 -10.73
CA ALA A 53 -16.04 1.04 -9.36
C ALA A 53 -15.50 2.38 -8.83
N ARG A 54 -14.74 3.14 -9.64
CA ARG A 54 -14.26 4.48 -9.26
C ARG A 54 -15.38 5.51 -9.19
N GLU A 55 -16.33 5.48 -10.10
CA GLU A 55 -17.51 6.36 -10.06
C GLU A 55 -18.33 6.11 -8.80
N LEU A 56 -18.47 4.84 -8.37
CA LEU A 56 -19.09 4.48 -7.10
C LEU A 56 -18.29 4.99 -5.89
N GLU A 57 -16.98 4.84 -5.91
CA GLU A 57 -16.10 5.40 -4.87
C GLU A 57 -16.19 6.92 -4.79
N GLN A 58 -16.38 7.61 -5.91
CA GLN A 58 -16.47 9.08 -5.96
C GLN A 58 -17.87 9.61 -5.64
N SER A 59 -18.93 8.95 -6.10
CA SER A 59 -20.32 9.43 -5.94
C SER A 59 -20.96 9.02 -4.63
N GLY A 60 -20.51 7.94 -4.00
CA GLY A 60 -21.16 7.36 -2.81
C GLY A 60 -22.59 6.85 -3.07
N GLN A 61 -23.02 6.77 -4.34
CA GLN A 61 -24.33 6.31 -4.73
C GLN A 61 -24.27 4.84 -5.17
N LEU A 62 -25.20 4.04 -4.67
CA LEU A 62 -25.47 2.73 -5.22
C LEU A 62 -26.07 2.91 -6.63
N PRO A 63 -25.63 2.15 -7.66
CA PRO A 63 -26.32 2.17 -8.93
C PRO A 63 -27.79 1.79 -8.71
N VAL A 64 -28.68 2.68 -9.09
CA VAL A 64 -30.11 2.40 -9.17
C VAL A 64 -30.23 1.31 -10.23
N THR A 65 -30.60 0.09 -9.83
CA THR A 65 -31.00 -0.94 -10.79
C THR A 65 -32.00 -0.29 -11.73
N ALA A 66 -31.68 -0.24 -13.03
CA ALA A 66 -32.59 0.25 -14.04
C ALA A 66 -33.95 -0.45 -13.82
N ALA A 67 -34.95 0.33 -13.45
CA ALA A 67 -36.31 -0.17 -13.34
C ALA A 67 -36.67 -0.74 -14.71
N VAL A 68 -37.10 -1.99 -14.75
CA VAL A 68 -37.67 -2.59 -15.94
C VAL A 68 -38.79 -1.66 -16.40
N PRO A 69 -38.76 -1.11 -17.64
CA PRO A 69 -39.86 -0.29 -18.11
C PRO A 69 -41.13 -1.14 -18.09
N PRO A 70 -42.28 -0.60 -17.63
CA PRO A 70 -43.52 -1.32 -17.66
C PRO A 70 -43.85 -1.70 -19.11
N ALA A 71 -44.35 -2.91 -19.30
CA ALA A 71 -44.73 -3.45 -20.57
C ALA A 71 -45.65 -2.45 -21.31
N ALA A 72 -45.32 -2.18 -22.58
CA ALA A 72 -46.07 -1.28 -23.43
C ALA A 72 -47.53 -1.78 -23.61
N GLU A 73 -48.47 -1.00 -23.14
CA GLU A 73 -49.89 -1.14 -23.55
C GLU A 73 -50.01 -0.64 -24.99
N SER A 74 -50.77 -1.39 -25.77
CA SER A 74 -51.08 -1.10 -27.18
C SER A 74 -51.83 0.23 -27.33
N PRO A 75 -51.64 0.92 -28.47
CA PRO A 75 -52.16 2.28 -28.65
C PRO A 75 -53.68 2.32 -28.89
N ALA A 76 -54.33 3.21 -28.17
CA ALA A 76 -55.69 3.67 -28.46
C ALA A 76 -55.63 4.94 -29.32
N ASP A 77 -56.53 5.06 -30.27
CA ASP A 77 -56.66 6.08 -31.30
C ASP A 77 -56.76 7.53 -30.78
N PRO A 78 -56.35 8.52 -31.61
CA PRO A 78 -56.28 9.92 -31.21
C PRO A 78 -57.60 10.68 -31.35
N PRO A 79 -57.92 11.64 -30.51
CA PRO A 79 -58.86 12.69 -30.80
C PRO A 79 -58.19 13.96 -31.34
N SER A 80 -58.98 14.56 -32.22
CA SER A 80 -58.71 15.68 -33.12
C SER A 80 -58.20 16.98 -32.45
N ALA A 81 -57.50 17.72 -33.31
CA ALA A 81 -56.89 19.04 -33.09
C ALA A 81 -57.89 20.19 -32.81
N VAL A 82 -57.43 21.16 -32.03
CA VAL A 82 -57.93 22.56 -32.01
C VAL A 82 -56.73 23.51 -32.00
N PRO A 83 -56.74 24.59 -32.78
CA PRO A 83 -55.56 25.42 -33.07
C PRO A 83 -55.34 26.59 -32.11
N PRO A 84 -54.28 27.40 -32.29
CA PRO A 84 -53.53 28.10 -31.25
C PRO A 84 -54.01 29.50 -30.97
N ALA A 85 -53.71 29.97 -29.78
CA ALA A 85 -53.76 31.40 -29.41
C ALA A 85 -52.33 31.90 -29.13
N THR A 86 -52.01 32.94 -29.89
CA THR A 86 -50.85 33.83 -29.74
C THR A 86 -50.96 34.63 -28.44
N ASP A 87 -49.90 34.85 -27.74
CA ASP A 87 -49.45 36.20 -27.32
C ASP A 87 -48.06 36.19 -26.67
N ALA A 88 -47.37 37.27 -26.92
CA ALA A 88 -45.95 37.52 -26.70
C ALA A 88 -45.63 38.15 -25.32
N PRO A 89 -44.41 38.60 -25.03
CA PRO A 89 -43.56 38.11 -23.94
C PRO A 89 -43.54 39.02 -22.71
N ALA A 90 -43.37 38.45 -21.52
CA ALA A 90 -43.11 39.20 -20.30
C ALA A 90 -41.60 39.11 -19.94
N THR A 91 -40.98 40.27 -20.01
CA THR A 91 -39.61 40.53 -19.54
C THR A 91 -39.53 40.40 -18.04
N VAL A 92 -38.74 39.46 -17.50
CA VAL A 92 -38.38 39.39 -16.09
C VAL A 92 -36.98 39.97 -15.90
N LEU A 93 -36.94 41.10 -15.19
CA LEU A 93 -35.74 41.80 -14.73
C LEU A 93 -34.98 40.95 -13.69
N LEU A 94 -33.72 40.71 -13.93
CA LEU A 94 -32.78 40.17 -12.94
C LEU A 94 -32.29 41.32 -12.03
N PRO A 95 -32.17 41.13 -10.70
CA PRO A 95 -31.53 42.11 -9.85
C PRO A 95 -29.99 42.00 -9.94
N SER A 96 -29.37 43.13 -10.22
CA SER A 96 -27.93 43.34 -10.20
C SER A 96 -27.39 43.27 -8.77
N TRP A 97 -26.45 42.39 -8.49
CA TRP A 97 -25.64 42.42 -7.28
C TRP A 97 -24.35 43.16 -7.55
N GLY A 98 -24.13 44.19 -6.73
CA GLY A 98 -23.02 45.12 -6.84
C GLY A 98 -21.67 44.45 -6.58
N THR A 99 -20.71 44.87 -7.35
CA THR A 99 -19.27 44.66 -7.19
C THR A 99 -18.78 45.31 -5.90
N ALA A 100 -18.43 44.51 -4.89
CA ALA A 100 -17.65 44.99 -3.74
C ALA A 100 -16.16 44.81 -4.08
N LEU A 101 -15.47 45.91 -4.20
CA LEU A 101 -14.02 46.04 -4.33
C LEU A 101 -13.36 45.61 -3.02
N PHE A 102 -12.64 44.53 -3.02
CA PHE A 102 -11.70 44.21 -1.94
C PHE A 102 -10.33 44.78 -2.28
N SER A 103 -9.91 45.76 -1.50
CA SER A 103 -8.52 46.25 -1.46
C SER A 103 -7.64 45.25 -0.72
N PRO A 104 -6.42 44.96 -1.20
CA PRO A 104 -5.50 44.08 -0.47
C PRO A 104 -4.87 44.82 0.72
N SER A 105 -4.86 44.18 1.88
CA SER A 105 -4.12 44.63 3.06
C SER A 105 -2.61 44.38 2.88
N PRO A 106 -1.74 45.26 3.40
CA PRO A 106 -0.30 45.09 3.30
C PRO A 106 0.22 43.97 4.24
N PRO A 107 1.36 43.33 3.89
CA PRO A 107 1.99 42.30 4.71
C PRO A 107 2.62 42.91 5.98
N PRO A 108 2.76 42.14 7.07
CA PRO A 108 3.38 42.60 8.31
C PRO A 108 4.90 42.75 8.15
N GLU A 109 5.39 43.90 8.65
CA GLU A 109 6.82 44.25 8.70
C GLU A 109 7.62 43.27 9.58
N GLN A 110 8.74 42.81 9.05
CA GLN A 110 9.76 42.11 9.82
C GLN A 110 10.66 43.09 10.56
N PRO A 111 11.09 42.82 11.81
CA PRO A 111 12.02 43.65 12.52
C PRO A 111 13.43 43.49 11.95
N THR A 112 14.00 44.62 11.52
CA THR A 112 15.39 44.76 11.08
C THR A 112 16.34 44.53 12.25
N GLN A 113 17.16 43.49 12.22
CA GLN A 113 18.32 43.37 13.11
C GLN A 113 19.56 44.00 12.45
N LEU A 114 20.12 44.95 13.20
CA LEU A 114 21.34 45.65 12.89
C LEU A 114 22.56 44.74 12.81
N LEU A 115 23.29 44.79 11.72
CA LEU A 115 24.64 44.24 11.55
C LEU A 115 25.63 44.98 12.46
N ALA A 116 26.24 44.25 13.38
CA ALA A 116 27.47 44.67 14.04
C ALA A 116 28.64 43.87 13.45
N THR A 117 29.45 44.59 12.69
CA THR A 117 30.78 44.15 12.25
C THR A 117 31.73 44.11 13.43
N SER A 118 32.43 42.98 13.64
CA SER A 118 33.69 42.97 14.39
C SER A 118 34.68 42.00 13.75
N ALA A 119 35.86 42.53 13.56
CA ALA A 119 36.99 42.02 12.86
C ALA A 119 37.63 40.83 13.56
N ALA A 120 38.28 40.01 12.76
CA ALA A 120 39.27 39.01 13.19
C ALA A 120 40.56 39.67 13.66
N PRO A 121 41.38 39.01 14.43
CA PRO A 121 42.81 38.95 14.10
C PRO A 121 43.33 37.51 14.05
N GLU A 122 44.31 37.40 13.16
CA GLU A 122 45.19 36.26 12.90
C GLU A 122 46.18 35.95 14.03
N ALA A 123 46.60 34.73 13.98
CA ALA A 123 47.98 34.25 14.10
C ALA A 123 48.50 33.72 15.44
N SER A 124 48.97 32.57 15.36
CA SER A 124 50.36 32.07 15.52
C SER A 124 50.61 31.01 16.57
N ALA A 125 50.95 29.91 16.05
CA ALA A 125 51.83 28.80 16.39
C ALA A 125 52.42 28.64 17.81
N ALA A 126 52.52 27.35 18.16
CA ALA A 126 53.59 26.63 18.84
C ALA A 126 53.46 26.34 20.33
N GLY A 127 53.56 25.05 20.64
CA GLY A 127 54.06 24.54 21.92
C GLY A 127 53.21 23.46 22.59
N ALA A 128 53.56 22.18 22.39
CA ALA A 128 53.23 21.06 23.31
C ALA A 128 54.39 20.82 24.27
N PRO A 129 54.31 19.87 25.21
CA PRO A 129 53.30 19.49 26.21
C PRO A 129 53.86 19.62 27.63
N PRO A 130 53.46 19.05 28.75
CA PRO A 130 52.71 17.79 28.98
C PRO A 130 51.77 17.79 30.23
N GLY A 131 51.01 16.69 30.37
CA GLY A 131 50.73 16.17 31.71
C GLY A 131 49.27 15.96 32.11
N THR A 132 48.78 14.77 31.83
CA THR A 132 47.97 13.88 32.72
C THR A 132 47.02 14.45 33.77
N ARG A 133 45.86 13.90 33.76
CA ARG A 133 44.78 13.78 34.75
C ARG A 133 43.51 14.53 34.40
N GLY A 134 42.83 14.00 33.44
CA GLY A 134 41.40 14.27 33.23
C GLY A 134 40.64 12.95 33.31
N GLY A 135 40.50 12.43 34.54
CA GLY A 135 39.80 11.19 34.76
C GLY A 135 38.28 11.34 34.58
N ILE A 136 37.64 10.26 34.78
CA ILE A 136 36.20 9.89 34.90
C ILE A 136 35.17 11.03 34.81
N PHE A 137 35.44 12.24 35.33
CA PHE A 137 34.52 13.39 35.29
C PHE A 137 34.24 13.95 33.87
N ALA A 138 35.19 13.80 32.95
CA ALA A 138 34.98 14.24 31.54
C ALA A 138 34.07 13.29 30.75
N LEU A 139 34.01 12.01 31.16
CA LEU A 139 33.10 11.01 30.60
C LEU A 139 31.66 11.20 31.12
N ILE A 140 31.49 11.61 32.36
CA ILE A 140 30.19 11.85 33.01
C ILE A 140 29.47 13.04 32.34
N ALA A 141 30.20 14.09 31.98
CA ALA A 141 29.62 15.27 31.33
C ALA A 141 29.11 15.02 29.92
N LYS A 142 29.60 13.98 29.24
CA LYS A 142 29.26 13.67 27.87
C LYS A 142 28.00 12.80 27.72
N HIS A 143 27.62 12.04 28.77
CA HIS A 143 26.49 11.13 28.74
C HIS A 143 25.76 11.03 30.07
N PRO A 144 25.09 12.10 30.55
CA PRO A 144 24.51 12.16 31.89
C PRO A 144 23.44 11.08 32.15
N ASN A 145 22.64 10.76 31.13
CA ASN A 145 21.57 9.76 31.27
C ASN A 145 22.08 8.31 31.39
N ALA A 146 23.19 7.98 30.70
CA ALA A 146 23.77 6.64 30.76
C ALA A 146 24.30 6.31 32.16
N TRP A 147 24.88 7.28 32.87
CA TRP A 147 25.35 7.11 34.23
C TRP A 147 24.21 6.99 35.23
N LEU A 148 23.11 7.69 35.02
CA LEU A 148 21.92 7.63 35.88
C LEU A 148 21.27 6.24 35.83
N PHE A 149 21.15 5.63 34.67
CA PHE A 149 20.63 4.28 34.53
C PHE A 149 21.59 3.21 35.08
N SER A 150 22.89 3.40 34.94
CA SER A 150 23.88 2.49 35.52
C SER A 150 23.88 2.53 37.07
N ALA A 151 23.75 3.71 37.66
CA ALA A 151 23.64 3.87 39.11
C ALA A 151 22.33 3.27 39.65
N LEU A 152 21.21 3.44 38.94
CA LEU A 152 19.92 2.85 39.30
C LEU A 152 19.95 1.32 39.24
N GLY A 153 20.63 0.75 38.25
CA GLY A 153 20.83 -0.70 38.10
C GLY A 153 21.62 -1.31 39.24
N VAL A 154 22.67 -0.64 39.71
CA VAL A 154 23.50 -1.09 40.85
C VAL A 154 22.71 -1.03 42.17
N VAL A 155 21.92 0.03 42.39
CA VAL A 155 21.05 0.15 43.57
C VAL A 155 19.99 -0.95 43.59
N PHE A 156 19.39 -1.26 42.43
CA PHE A 156 18.40 -2.32 42.33
C PHE A 156 18.99 -3.72 42.58
N ALA A 157 20.20 -3.98 42.09
CA ALA A 157 20.91 -5.23 42.33
C ALA A 157 21.30 -5.40 43.81
N LEU A 158 21.69 -4.32 44.48
CA LEU A 158 22.01 -4.34 45.93
C LEU A 158 20.77 -4.55 46.81
N LEU A 159 19.61 -3.96 46.42
CA LEU A 159 18.35 -4.18 47.14
C LEU A 159 17.83 -5.61 46.94
N ALA A 160 17.97 -6.18 45.72
CA ALA A 160 17.58 -7.56 45.44
C ALA A 160 18.44 -8.58 46.19
N THR A 161 19.76 -8.39 46.28
CA THR A 161 20.68 -9.25 47.08
C THR A 161 20.48 -9.08 48.57
N GLY A 162 20.17 -7.87 49.05
CA GLY A 162 19.85 -7.63 50.48
C GLY A 162 18.58 -8.36 50.93
N SER A 163 17.54 -8.41 50.10
CA SER A 163 16.30 -9.11 50.44
C SER A 163 16.42 -10.64 50.45
N VAL A 164 17.31 -11.22 49.65
CA VAL A 164 17.59 -12.67 49.66
C VAL A 164 18.37 -13.06 50.91
N LEU A 165 19.34 -12.25 51.35
CA LEU A 165 20.14 -12.52 52.56
C LEU A 165 19.32 -12.35 53.83
N THR A 166 18.39 -11.39 53.92
CA THR A 166 17.47 -11.26 55.06
C THR A 166 16.43 -12.39 55.10
N GLY A 167 15.97 -12.90 53.97
CA GLY A 167 15.07 -14.05 53.90
C GLY A 167 15.72 -15.35 54.42
N MET A 168 17.02 -15.56 54.21
CA MET A 168 17.76 -16.74 54.70
C MET A 168 18.10 -16.64 56.20
N ALA A 169 18.23 -15.43 56.77
CA ALA A 169 18.54 -15.25 58.19
C ALA A 169 17.36 -15.45 59.14
N VAL A 170 16.11 -15.32 58.64
CA VAL A 170 14.89 -15.52 59.45
C VAL A 170 14.42 -16.98 59.49
N GLY A 171 14.93 -17.85 58.58
CA GLY A 171 14.55 -19.26 58.46
C GLY A 171 15.34 -20.27 59.30
N SER A 172 16.35 -19.87 60.05
CA SER A 172 17.23 -20.78 60.80
C SER A 172 17.19 -20.62 62.33
N GLY A 173 16.04 -20.27 62.93
CA GLY A 173 15.84 -20.26 64.38
C GLY A 173 15.40 -21.61 64.91
N SER A 174 16.35 -22.47 65.30
CA SER A 174 16.10 -23.70 66.03
C SER A 174 15.86 -23.35 67.50
N ALA A 175 14.76 -23.74 68.07
CA ALA A 175 14.50 -23.69 69.48
C ALA A 175 14.70 -25.09 70.05
N ASP A 176 15.84 -25.25 70.78
CA ASP A 176 16.04 -26.34 71.75
C ASP A 176 15.29 -26.00 73.00
N ALA A 177 14.42 -26.88 73.49
CA ALA A 177 13.94 -26.93 74.84
C ALA A 177 13.72 -28.38 75.22
N SER A 178 14.65 -28.90 76.02
CA SER A 178 14.57 -30.18 76.70
C SER A 178 13.64 -30.12 77.93
N ALA A 179 12.74 -31.07 78.09
CA ALA A 179 12.17 -31.47 79.40
C ALA A 179 11.76 -32.95 79.32
N PRO A 180 11.87 -33.70 80.46
CA PRO A 180 11.92 -35.15 80.42
C PRO A 180 10.62 -35.86 80.73
N GLY A 181 10.45 -37.02 80.04
CA GLY A 181 9.89 -38.25 80.62
C GLY A 181 8.37 -38.39 80.80
N ALA A 182 7.73 -39.08 79.88
CA ALA A 182 6.67 -40.05 80.17
C ALA A 182 6.57 -41.07 79.07
N ALA A 183 6.75 -42.36 79.38
CA ALA A 183 6.58 -43.47 78.43
C ALA A 183 5.10 -43.70 78.15
N VAL A 184 4.72 -43.67 76.88
CA VAL A 184 3.40 -44.16 76.40
C VAL A 184 3.64 -44.97 75.12
N GLY A 185 2.92 -46.10 75.02
CA GLY A 185 3.06 -47.20 74.10
C GLY A 185 2.97 -46.85 72.62
N PRO A 186 3.08 -47.85 71.71
CA PRO A 186 3.28 -47.62 70.27
C PRO A 186 2.05 -46.99 69.64
N SER A 187 2.16 -45.72 69.28
CA SER A 187 1.18 -44.98 68.50
C SER A 187 1.37 -45.32 67.05
N ALA A 188 0.27 -45.64 66.36
CA ALA A 188 0.25 -45.90 64.94
C ALA A 188 0.88 -44.74 64.15
N THR A 189 1.81 -45.05 63.27
CA THR A 189 2.42 -44.14 62.31
C THR A 189 1.32 -43.47 61.48
N PRO A 190 1.18 -42.14 61.47
CA PRO A 190 0.23 -41.48 60.59
C PRO A 190 0.63 -41.72 59.13
N THR A 191 -0.26 -42.30 58.37
CA THR A 191 -0.12 -42.39 56.89
C THR A 191 0.11 -41.01 56.34
N PRO A 192 1.17 -40.73 55.56
CA PRO A 192 1.41 -39.44 54.97
C PRO A 192 0.21 -39.11 54.09
N THR A 193 -0.49 -38.01 54.40
CA THR A 193 -1.49 -37.42 53.54
C THR A 193 -0.83 -37.11 52.19
N PRO A 194 -1.33 -37.62 51.03
CA PRO A 194 -0.75 -37.28 49.75
C PRO A 194 -0.69 -35.75 49.62
N ALA A 195 0.50 -35.21 49.32
CA ALA A 195 0.66 -33.81 49.05
C ALA A 195 -0.28 -33.45 47.90
N ARG A 196 -1.18 -32.48 48.14
CA ARG A 196 -2.05 -31.97 47.09
C ARG A 196 -1.17 -31.36 46.01
N ASP A 197 -1.25 -31.86 44.77
CA ASP A 197 -0.52 -31.29 43.64
C ASP A 197 -0.80 -29.79 43.59
N VAL A 198 0.29 -28.99 43.60
CA VAL A 198 0.18 -27.56 43.36
C VAL A 198 -0.40 -27.41 41.97
N PRO A 199 -1.56 -26.73 41.78
CA PRO A 199 -2.10 -26.56 40.45
C PRO A 199 -1.04 -25.94 39.57
N ALA A 200 -0.77 -26.55 38.42
CA ALA A 200 0.01 -25.91 37.37
C ALA A 200 -0.54 -24.48 37.17
N ALA A 201 0.34 -23.49 37.09
CA ALA A 201 -0.01 -22.08 37.05
C ALA A 201 -1.31 -21.87 36.28
N ILE A 202 -2.33 -21.27 36.93
CA ILE A 202 -3.61 -20.97 36.31
C ILE A 202 -3.29 -20.08 35.13
N ALA A 203 -3.50 -20.55 33.91
CA ALA A 203 -3.37 -19.74 32.71
C ALA A 203 -4.25 -18.50 32.91
N ALA A 204 -3.66 -17.31 32.71
CA ALA A 204 -4.44 -16.07 32.84
C ALA A 204 -5.73 -16.22 32.04
N ALA A 205 -6.87 -15.94 32.68
CA ALA A 205 -8.17 -16.08 32.03
C ALA A 205 -8.16 -15.26 30.75
N THR A 206 -8.33 -15.92 29.62
CA THR A 206 -8.51 -15.25 28.31
C THR A 206 -9.73 -14.34 28.42
N ARG A 207 -9.55 -13.06 28.07
CA ARG A 207 -10.64 -12.09 28.08
C ARG A 207 -11.81 -12.62 27.24
N LEU A 208 -12.98 -12.80 27.83
CA LEU A 208 -14.18 -13.16 27.07
C LEU A 208 -14.58 -11.99 26.16
N ARG A 209 -14.55 -12.23 24.83
CA ARG A 209 -15.00 -11.29 23.81
C ARG A 209 -16.38 -11.70 23.33
N THR A 210 -17.32 -10.75 23.32
CA THR A 210 -18.73 -11.03 23.05
C THR A 210 -19.32 -10.28 21.86
N CYS A 211 -18.55 -9.34 21.26
CA CYS A 211 -19.01 -8.59 20.10
C CYS A 211 -18.75 -9.37 18.82
N SER A 212 -19.82 -10.02 18.30
CA SER A 212 -19.72 -10.84 17.10
C SER A 212 -19.94 -10.01 15.82
N VAL A 213 -19.12 -10.31 14.80
CA VAL A 213 -19.24 -9.77 13.43
C VAL A 213 -19.63 -10.86 12.42
N VAL A 214 -20.11 -12.01 12.88
CA VAL A 214 -20.49 -13.13 12.00
C VAL A 214 -21.52 -12.70 10.96
N ALA A 215 -22.58 -11.98 11.36
CA ALA A 215 -23.63 -11.57 10.42
C ALA A 215 -23.08 -10.70 9.26
N PRO A 216 -22.33 -9.60 9.47
CA PRO A 216 -21.73 -8.87 8.36
C PRO A 216 -20.61 -9.65 7.67
N ALA A 217 -19.90 -10.56 8.33
CA ALA A 217 -18.84 -11.37 7.73
C ALA A 217 -19.37 -12.54 6.86
N THR A 218 -20.64 -12.85 6.94
CA THR A 218 -21.33 -13.86 6.11
C THR A 218 -22.23 -13.25 5.05
N ASP A 219 -22.16 -11.92 4.84
CA ASP A 219 -22.88 -11.26 3.75
C ASP A 219 -22.42 -11.87 2.40
N PRO A 220 -23.36 -12.42 1.58
CA PRO A 220 -23.01 -13.05 0.31
C PRO A 220 -22.33 -12.10 -0.68
N ASN A 221 -22.48 -10.78 -0.51
CA ASN A 221 -21.80 -9.78 -1.34
C ASN A 221 -20.31 -9.66 -1.03
N LEU A 222 -19.80 -10.24 0.07
CA LEU A 222 -18.37 -10.40 0.34
C LEU A 222 -17.75 -11.55 -0.45
N LEU A 223 -18.54 -12.37 -1.14
CA LEU A 223 -18.08 -13.47 -1.98
C LEU A 223 -17.22 -14.47 -1.17
N THR A 224 -16.04 -14.86 -1.69
CA THR A 224 -15.04 -15.58 -0.89
C THR A 224 -14.29 -14.55 -0.04
N PHE A 225 -14.70 -14.46 1.23
CA PHE A 225 -14.18 -13.46 2.15
C PHE A 225 -12.97 -13.96 2.91
N GLN A 226 -11.85 -13.22 2.81
CA GLN A 226 -10.67 -13.41 3.65
C GLN A 226 -10.44 -12.15 4.48
N ALA A 227 -10.07 -12.32 5.73
CA ALA A 227 -9.96 -11.22 6.67
C ALA A 227 -8.97 -11.50 7.80
N SER A 228 -8.31 -10.45 8.27
CA SER A 228 -7.62 -10.44 9.54
C SER A 228 -7.80 -9.09 10.21
N VAL A 229 -8.13 -9.09 11.50
CA VAL A 229 -8.20 -7.91 12.37
C VAL A 229 -7.37 -8.16 13.60
N ILE A 230 -6.45 -7.28 13.90
CA ILE A 230 -5.59 -7.36 15.07
C ILE A 230 -5.69 -6.08 15.91
N ASN A 231 -5.48 -6.21 17.20
CA ASN A 231 -5.20 -5.05 18.05
C ASN A 231 -3.85 -4.47 17.63
N ALA A 232 -3.81 -3.24 17.14
CA ALA A 232 -2.61 -2.64 16.57
C ALA A 232 -1.48 -2.43 17.62
N THR A 233 -1.84 -2.34 18.91
CA THR A 233 -0.88 -2.13 20.01
C THR A 233 -0.29 -3.44 20.52
N THR A 234 -1.13 -4.48 20.67
CA THR A 234 -0.71 -5.76 21.27
C THR A 234 -0.32 -6.81 20.23
N GLY A 235 -0.74 -6.66 18.98
CA GLY A 235 -0.59 -7.66 17.92
C GLY A 235 -1.58 -8.84 18.04
N GLU A 236 -2.47 -8.83 19.05
CA GLU A 236 -3.43 -9.90 19.27
C GLU A 236 -4.45 -9.99 18.12
N VAL A 237 -4.63 -11.19 17.58
CA VAL A 237 -5.64 -11.46 16.55
C VAL A 237 -7.02 -11.50 17.20
N LEU A 238 -7.90 -10.60 16.77
CA LEU A 238 -9.26 -10.47 17.29
C LEU A 238 -10.29 -11.13 16.37
N PHE A 239 -10.05 -11.12 15.06
CA PHE A 239 -10.88 -11.76 14.07
C PHE A 239 -10.02 -12.28 12.93
N ASP A 240 -10.23 -13.52 12.52
CA ASP A 240 -9.55 -14.12 11.36
C ASP A 240 -10.54 -14.97 10.55
N ARG A 241 -10.48 -14.82 9.25
CA ARG A 241 -11.20 -15.63 8.29
C ARG A 241 -10.28 -15.96 7.12
N GLY A 242 -9.55 -17.07 7.23
CA GLY A 242 -8.58 -17.46 6.20
C GLY A 242 -7.47 -16.43 5.97
N GLY A 243 -7.14 -15.63 6.99
CA GLY A 243 -6.19 -14.52 6.89
C GLY A 243 -4.76 -14.94 6.56
N ALA A 244 -4.40 -16.19 6.82
CA ALA A 244 -3.10 -16.75 6.46
C ALA A 244 -3.02 -17.22 4.99
N THR A 245 -4.14 -17.32 4.27
CA THR A 245 -4.16 -17.78 2.88
C THR A 245 -3.69 -16.65 1.95
N PRO A 246 -2.62 -16.85 1.18
CA PRO A 246 -2.16 -15.85 0.22
C PRO A 246 -3.20 -15.63 -0.88
N SER A 247 -3.51 -14.37 -1.16
CA SER A 247 -4.45 -13.98 -2.22
C SER A 247 -4.04 -12.65 -2.83
N ARG A 248 -4.57 -12.37 -4.02
CA ARG A 248 -4.40 -11.07 -4.65
C ARG A 248 -4.94 -9.97 -3.75
N THR A 249 -4.37 -8.79 -3.82
CA THR A 249 -4.66 -7.66 -2.91
C THR A 249 -5.17 -6.44 -3.64
N ALA A 250 -5.25 -6.52 -4.97
CA ALA A 250 -5.45 -5.36 -5.80
C ALA A 250 -4.58 -4.17 -5.29
N SER A 251 -5.04 -2.94 -5.41
CA SER A 251 -4.24 -1.74 -5.06
C SER A 251 -3.88 -1.58 -3.56
N VAL A 252 -4.32 -2.49 -2.67
CA VAL A 252 -3.76 -2.54 -1.30
C VAL A 252 -2.26 -2.85 -1.35
N LEU A 253 -1.79 -3.54 -2.40
CA LEU A 253 -0.36 -3.80 -2.64
C LEU A 253 0.51 -2.54 -2.59
N LYS A 254 -0.01 -1.40 -3.02
CA LYS A 254 0.73 -0.12 -2.99
C LYS A 254 1.22 0.27 -1.60
N THR A 255 0.59 -0.24 -0.54
CA THR A 255 1.09 -0.02 0.82
C THR A 255 2.36 -0.80 1.11
N LEU A 256 2.50 -2.00 0.52
CA LEU A 256 3.72 -2.80 0.59
C LEU A 256 4.84 -2.15 -0.23
N THR A 257 4.51 -1.73 -1.46
CA THR A 257 5.43 -1.00 -2.34
C THR A 257 5.93 0.29 -1.68
N ALA A 258 5.03 1.08 -1.09
CA ALA A 258 5.38 2.31 -0.37
C ALA A 258 6.31 2.01 0.82
N ALA A 259 6.01 0.98 1.62
CA ALA A 259 6.84 0.58 2.75
C ALA A 259 8.24 0.13 2.29
N ALA A 260 8.32 -0.66 1.22
CA ALA A 260 9.59 -1.10 0.64
C ALA A 260 10.40 0.09 0.10
N ALA A 261 9.75 1.00 -0.64
CA ALA A 261 10.39 2.21 -1.17
C ALA A 261 10.93 3.11 -0.05
N LEU A 262 10.11 3.39 0.97
CA LEU A 262 10.54 4.20 2.12
C LEU A 262 11.69 3.56 2.91
N ASN A 263 11.79 2.23 2.94
CA ASN A 263 12.89 1.54 3.61
C ASN A 263 14.18 1.53 2.79
N VAL A 264 14.09 1.31 1.47
CA VAL A 264 15.26 1.12 0.60
C VAL A 264 15.78 2.46 0.06
N LEU A 265 14.88 3.29 -0.45
CA LEU A 265 15.22 4.60 -1.01
C LEU A 265 15.39 5.66 0.10
N GLY A 266 14.56 5.58 1.13
CA GLY A 266 14.40 6.63 2.11
C GLY A 266 13.38 7.69 1.67
N PRO A 267 12.86 8.50 2.65
CA PRO A 267 11.79 9.47 2.38
C PRO A 267 12.24 10.63 1.48
N ASP A 268 13.53 11.00 1.53
CA ASP A 268 14.08 12.18 0.86
C ASP A 268 14.71 11.86 -0.50
N TYR A 269 14.72 10.59 -0.90
CA TYR A 269 15.25 10.19 -2.20
C TYR A 269 14.45 10.83 -3.33
N GLN A 270 15.18 11.36 -4.33
CA GLN A 270 14.62 11.96 -5.54
C GLN A 270 15.16 11.23 -6.77
N ILE A 271 14.29 10.98 -7.73
CA ILE A 271 14.64 10.32 -8.99
C ILE A 271 15.16 11.40 -9.94
N SER A 272 16.33 11.16 -10.57
CA SER A 272 16.98 12.12 -11.46
C SER A 272 16.73 11.79 -12.93
N THR A 273 16.43 12.81 -13.74
CA THR A 273 16.57 12.78 -15.19
C THR A 273 17.73 13.67 -15.59
N LYS A 274 18.65 13.17 -16.41
CA LYS A 274 19.93 13.81 -16.71
C LYS A 274 20.15 13.95 -18.21
N VAL A 275 20.94 14.96 -18.59
CA VAL A 275 21.42 15.08 -19.95
C VAL A 275 22.95 15.18 -19.93
N TYR A 276 23.58 14.37 -20.75
CA TYR A 276 25.03 14.35 -20.93
C TYR A 276 25.41 14.79 -22.35
N ALA A 277 26.65 15.29 -22.51
CA ALA A 277 27.21 15.49 -23.82
C ALA A 277 27.35 14.16 -24.58
N GLY A 278 26.99 14.13 -25.85
CA GLY A 278 27.13 12.96 -26.71
C GLY A 278 28.56 12.76 -27.19
N ALA A 279 28.77 11.78 -28.06
CA ALA A 279 30.10 11.45 -28.62
C ALA A 279 30.60 12.50 -29.62
N THR A 280 29.72 13.24 -30.26
CA THR A 280 30.03 14.28 -31.26
C THR A 280 29.52 15.65 -30.81
N PRO A 281 30.17 16.75 -31.18
CA PRO A 281 29.67 18.10 -30.90
C PRO A 281 28.27 18.29 -31.44
N GLY A 282 27.38 18.90 -30.64
CA GLY A 282 25.97 19.11 -30.99
C GLY A 282 25.06 17.93 -30.66
N THR A 283 25.61 16.78 -30.28
CA THR A 283 24.80 15.64 -29.79
C THR A 283 24.68 15.68 -28.28
N VAL A 284 23.47 15.43 -27.78
CA VAL A 284 23.20 15.28 -26.34
C VAL A 284 22.49 13.96 -26.08
N VAL A 285 22.67 13.41 -24.86
CA VAL A 285 22.05 12.15 -24.44
C VAL A 285 21.09 12.42 -23.28
N LEU A 286 19.79 12.26 -23.53
CA LEU A 286 18.76 12.34 -22.50
C LEU A 286 18.63 10.99 -21.79
N VAL A 287 19.03 10.94 -20.53
CA VAL A 287 19.07 9.73 -19.70
C VAL A 287 17.90 9.71 -18.73
N GLY A 288 17.00 8.77 -18.94
CA GLY A 288 15.88 8.51 -18.02
C GLY A 288 16.32 7.73 -16.79
N GLY A 289 16.08 8.28 -15.61
CA GLY A 289 16.34 7.60 -14.34
C GLY A 289 15.09 6.93 -13.76
N GLY A 290 13.99 6.84 -14.50
CA GLY A 290 12.74 6.25 -14.04
C GLY A 290 11.85 7.20 -13.25
N ASP A 291 11.88 8.50 -13.56
CA ASP A 291 10.92 9.48 -13.03
C ASP A 291 9.68 9.57 -13.92
N PRO A 292 8.50 9.05 -13.48
CA PRO A 292 7.28 9.17 -14.26
C PRO A 292 6.63 10.55 -14.13
N THR A 293 7.14 11.40 -13.24
CA THR A 293 6.54 12.71 -12.96
C THR A 293 7.09 13.83 -13.83
N LEU A 294 8.25 13.60 -14.50
CA LEU A 294 8.84 14.58 -15.43
C LEU A 294 7.78 15.09 -16.40
N SER A 295 7.53 16.42 -16.43
CA SER A 295 6.39 16.97 -17.13
C SER A 295 6.79 17.75 -18.38
N VAL A 296 6.02 17.56 -19.46
CA VAL A 296 6.11 18.37 -20.69
C VAL A 296 5.42 19.74 -20.56
N LEU A 297 4.66 19.95 -19.48
CA LEU A 297 3.99 21.22 -19.29
C LEU A 297 5.00 22.33 -18.98
N PRO A 298 4.84 23.52 -19.57
CA PRO A 298 5.73 24.66 -19.30
C PRO A 298 5.78 25.03 -17.81
N SER A 299 6.88 25.67 -17.39
CA SER A 299 7.02 26.23 -16.05
C SER A 299 5.80 27.07 -15.65
N GLY A 300 5.33 26.89 -14.43
CA GLY A 300 4.11 27.54 -13.90
C GLY A 300 2.80 26.82 -14.27
N GLN A 301 2.84 25.74 -15.05
CA GLN A 301 1.69 24.88 -15.30
C GLN A 301 1.86 23.52 -14.61
N GLU A 302 0.77 23.04 -13.99
CA GLU A 302 0.79 21.82 -13.22
C GLU A 302 0.11 20.67 -13.95
N SER A 303 0.76 19.50 -13.89
CA SER A 303 0.16 18.21 -14.23
C SER A 303 -0.60 17.64 -13.02
N VAL A 304 -1.07 16.41 -13.12
CA VAL A 304 -1.59 15.69 -11.95
C VAL A 304 -0.51 15.52 -10.87
N TYR A 305 0.76 15.49 -11.26
CA TYR A 305 1.92 15.50 -10.35
C TYR A 305 2.33 16.96 -10.10
N ARG A 306 1.88 17.51 -8.98
CA ARG A 306 2.19 18.89 -8.61
C ARG A 306 3.67 19.08 -8.32
N ASP A 307 4.18 20.27 -8.65
CA ASP A 307 5.59 20.64 -8.48
C ASP A 307 6.57 19.63 -9.12
N ALA A 308 6.10 18.95 -10.18
CA ALA A 308 6.92 18.01 -10.95
C ALA A 308 8.03 18.74 -11.70
N PRO A 309 9.21 18.10 -11.88
CA PRO A 309 10.28 18.66 -12.69
C PRO A 309 9.81 18.90 -14.13
N LYS A 310 10.30 19.96 -14.76
CA LYS A 310 9.91 20.32 -16.13
C LYS A 310 10.99 19.94 -17.12
N LEU A 311 10.55 19.35 -18.23
CA LEU A 311 11.45 19.02 -19.35
C LEU A 311 12.06 20.28 -19.96
N SER A 312 11.28 21.35 -20.05
CA SER A 312 11.74 22.67 -20.51
C SER A 312 12.84 23.28 -19.64
N ASP A 313 12.81 23.07 -18.30
CA ASP A 313 13.87 23.55 -17.41
C ASP A 313 15.16 22.76 -17.63
N LEU A 314 15.06 21.45 -17.92
CA LEU A 314 16.19 20.62 -18.29
C LEU A 314 16.79 21.08 -19.64
N ALA A 315 15.94 21.32 -20.65
CA ALA A 315 16.37 21.83 -21.96
C ALA A 315 17.08 23.18 -21.84
N GLN A 316 16.60 24.07 -20.98
CA GLN A 316 17.23 25.37 -20.73
C GLN A 316 18.64 25.21 -20.10
N GLN A 317 18.81 24.31 -19.11
CA GLN A 317 20.12 23.99 -18.53
C GLN A 317 21.10 23.48 -19.60
N VAL A 318 20.62 22.57 -20.45
CA VAL A 318 21.42 21.96 -21.51
C VAL A 318 21.85 22.98 -22.56
N SER A 319 20.93 23.84 -23.00
CA SER A 319 21.24 24.93 -23.95
C SER A 319 22.26 25.92 -23.39
N ALA A 320 22.18 26.21 -22.09
CA ALA A 320 23.13 27.11 -21.44
C ALA A 320 24.51 26.48 -21.23
N ALA A 321 24.60 25.16 -21.04
CA ALA A 321 25.85 24.43 -20.81
C ALA A 321 26.54 23.98 -22.10
N SER A 322 25.81 23.87 -23.22
CA SER A 322 26.35 23.41 -24.48
C SER A 322 27.16 24.53 -25.16
N PRO A 323 28.42 24.25 -25.57
CA PRO A 323 29.26 25.22 -26.26
C PRO A 323 28.88 25.44 -27.74
N VAL A 324 28.02 24.57 -28.30
CA VAL A 324 27.58 24.58 -29.70
C VAL A 324 26.07 24.34 -29.76
N PRO A 325 25.41 24.74 -30.85
CA PRO A 325 23.99 24.41 -31.07
C PRO A 325 23.76 22.89 -31.01
N ILE A 326 22.69 22.49 -30.39
CA ILE A 326 22.30 21.08 -30.31
C ILE A 326 21.57 20.71 -31.60
N THR A 327 22.00 19.60 -32.20
CA THR A 327 21.47 19.10 -33.49
C THR A 327 20.91 17.70 -33.37
N ASP A 328 21.42 16.91 -32.42
CA ASP A 328 21.07 15.48 -32.32
C ASP A 328 20.82 15.09 -30.86
N ILE A 329 19.83 14.23 -30.65
CA ILE A 329 19.41 13.73 -29.36
C ILE A 329 19.46 12.20 -29.35
N VAL A 330 20.12 11.65 -28.34
CA VAL A 330 20.12 10.22 -28.07
C VAL A 330 19.27 9.97 -26.82
N LEU A 331 18.35 9.02 -26.90
CA LEU A 331 17.47 8.64 -25.79
C LEU A 331 18.03 7.40 -25.10
N ASP A 332 18.42 7.55 -23.84
CA ASP A 332 18.91 6.48 -22.98
C ASP A 332 17.83 6.09 -21.95
N SER A 333 17.18 4.96 -22.18
CA SER A 333 16.20 4.35 -21.28
C SER A 333 16.73 3.06 -20.64
N SER A 334 18.06 2.89 -20.58
CA SER A 334 18.71 1.65 -20.15
C SER A 334 18.81 1.48 -18.62
N PHE A 335 18.25 2.40 -17.83
CA PHE A 335 18.28 2.29 -16.36
C PHE A 335 17.65 0.97 -15.88
N TRP A 336 16.61 0.49 -16.56
CA TRP A 336 16.15 -0.91 -16.59
C TRP A 336 15.83 -1.31 -18.02
N ASP A 337 15.58 -2.61 -18.27
CA ASP A 337 15.31 -3.12 -19.62
C ASP A 337 14.04 -2.45 -20.19
N PRO A 338 14.14 -1.68 -21.28
CA PRO A 338 13.00 -1.03 -21.91
C PRO A 338 11.98 -2.02 -22.52
N ASN A 339 12.37 -3.29 -22.74
CA ASN A 339 11.47 -4.34 -23.24
C ASN A 339 10.64 -4.99 -22.11
N ASP A 340 11.03 -4.80 -20.85
CA ASP A 340 10.25 -5.22 -19.66
C ASP A 340 9.29 -4.09 -19.22
N ASN A 341 8.51 -3.56 -20.15
CA ASN A 341 7.67 -2.39 -19.98
C ASN A 341 6.19 -2.72 -19.68
N TRP A 342 5.76 -3.96 -19.95
CA TRP A 342 4.39 -4.40 -19.76
C TRP A 342 4.33 -5.82 -19.21
N ASP A 343 3.71 -6.00 -18.04
CA ASP A 343 3.52 -7.35 -17.50
C ASP A 343 2.44 -8.11 -18.27
N PRO A 344 2.68 -9.35 -18.71
CA PRO A 344 1.69 -10.14 -19.45
C PRO A 344 0.37 -10.40 -18.71
N SER A 345 0.35 -10.29 -17.39
CA SER A 345 -0.87 -10.45 -16.58
C SER A 345 -1.77 -9.21 -16.57
N TRP A 346 -1.30 -8.07 -17.10
CA TRP A 346 -2.11 -6.86 -17.22
C TRP A 346 -2.95 -6.88 -18.49
N GLU A 347 -4.20 -6.45 -18.39
CA GLU A 347 -5.05 -6.29 -19.55
C GLU A 347 -4.65 -5.04 -20.35
N ARG A 348 -4.50 -5.16 -21.67
CA ARG A 348 -4.14 -4.02 -22.53
C ARG A 348 -5.18 -2.88 -22.54
N SER A 349 -6.43 -3.16 -22.19
CA SER A 349 -7.46 -2.13 -22.02
C SER A 349 -7.09 -1.10 -20.94
N GLU A 350 -6.32 -1.51 -19.92
CA GLU A 350 -5.86 -0.62 -18.85
C GLU A 350 -5.02 0.56 -19.36
N GLN A 351 -4.32 0.38 -20.50
CA GLN A 351 -3.56 1.43 -21.16
C GLN A 351 -4.48 2.47 -21.81
N SER A 352 -5.45 2.02 -22.61
CA SER A 352 -6.40 2.92 -23.28
C SER A 352 -7.39 3.57 -22.31
N GLU A 353 -7.74 2.89 -21.23
CA GLU A 353 -8.56 3.41 -20.14
C GLU A 353 -7.80 4.39 -19.22
N GLY A 354 -6.47 4.44 -19.34
CA GLY A 354 -5.64 5.42 -18.65
C GLY A 354 -5.14 5.02 -17.29
N TYR A 355 -5.29 3.76 -16.88
CA TYR A 355 -4.90 3.29 -15.55
C TYR A 355 -3.47 2.78 -15.46
N GLN A 356 -2.94 2.16 -16.54
CA GLN A 356 -1.61 1.56 -16.54
C GLN A 356 -0.79 2.05 -17.73
N PRO A 357 0.41 2.66 -17.51
CA PRO A 357 1.34 3.01 -18.57
C PRO A 357 2.25 1.83 -18.93
N GLU A 358 2.94 1.92 -20.04
CA GLU A 358 4.19 1.20 -20.24
C GLU A 358 5.26 1.75 -19.29
N VAL A 359 5.97 0.85 -18.61
CA VAL A 359 6.91 1.19 -17.53
C VAL A 359 8.33 1.26 -18.08
N THR A 360 8.70 2.41 -18.62
CA THR A 360 10.03 2.67 -19.20
C THR A 360 10.83 3.63 -18.33
N ALA A 361 12.17 3.53 -18.33
CA ALA A 361 13.00 4.40 -17.51
C ALA A 361 12.99 5.87 -17.98
N LEU A 362 12.61 6.13 -19.23
CA LEU A 362 12.39 7.47 -19.79
C LEU A 362 10.93 7.61 -20.20
N THR A 363 10.23 8.53 -19.57
CA THR A 363 8.82 8.87 -19.85
C THR A 363 8.54 10.29 -19.37
N VAL A 364 7.43 10.87 -19.82
CA VAL A 364 6.92 12.16 -19.36
C VAL A 364 5.47 12.03 -18.92
N ASP A 365 5.09 12.74 -17.84
CA ASP A 365 3.72 12.78 -17.27
C ASP A 365 3.09 11.39 -17.07
N GLY A 366 3.91 10.35 -16.84
CA GLY A 366 3.48 8.96 -16.73
C GLY A 366 2.81 8.44 -18.00
N GLY A 367 3.21 8.93 -19.18
CA GLY A 367 2.68 8.57 -20.49
C GLY A 367 1.25 9.04 -20.75
N ARG A 368 0.72 10.02 -20.01
CA ARG A 368 -0.66 10.55 -20.18
C ARG A 368 -0.81 11.38 -21.46
N ALA A 369 -1.87 11.14 -22.22
CA ALA A 369 -2.23 11.99 -23.36
C ALA A 369 -2.65 13.41 -22.92
N ASP A 370 -3.29 13.54 -21.74
CA ASP A 370 -3.56 14.81 -21.09
C ASP A 370 -2.91 14.79 -19.69
N PRO A 371 -1.80 15.50 -19.50
CA PRO A 371 -1.08 15.54 -18.22
C PRO A 371 -1.92 16.02 -17.02
N ARG A 372 -3.03 16.71 -17.27
CA ARG A 372 -3.89 17.28 -16.22
C ARG A 372 -5.01 16.33 -15.77
N LYS A 373 -5.17 15.18 -16.44
CA LYS A 373 -6.19 14.19 -16.10
C LYS A 373 -5.57 12.96 -15.45
N GLN A 374 -6.10 12.57 -14.29
CA GLN A 374 -5.65 11.37 -13.58
C GLN A 374 -5.80 10.12 -14.45
N ASP A 375 -6.99 9.92 -14.98
CA ASP A 375 -7.31 8.84 -15.89
C ASP A 375 -7.33 9.41 -17.32
N SER A 376 -6.23 9.23 -18.02
CA SER A 376 -6.00 9.67 -19.41
C SER A 376 -5.35 8.52 -20.17
N PRO A 377 -5.75 8.22 -21.41
CA PRO A 377 -5.09 7.21 -22.22
C PRO A 377 -3.58 7.34 -22.17
N ARG A 378 -2.89 6.20 -22.10
CA ARG A 378 -1.44 6.15 -21.97
C ARG A 378 -0.78 5.89 -23.31
N SER A 379 0.37 6.53 -23.51
CA SER A 379 1.22 6.32 -24.68
C SER A 379 1.63 4.85 -24.82
N SER A 380 1.71 4.39 -26.05
CA SER A 380 2.34 3.12 -26.42
C SER A 380 3.82 3.27 -26.80
N ASN A 381 4.36 4.50 -26.76
CA ASN A 381 5.77 4.77 -27.05
C ASN A 381 6.32 5.92 -26.18
N PRO A 382 6.32 5.77 -24.85
CA PRO A 382 6.66 6.86 -23.93
C PRO A 382 8.09 7.39 -24.09
N ILE A 383 9.03 6.57 -24.57
CA ILE A 383 10.41 6.98 -24.82
C ILE A 383 10.49 7.97 -25.98
N ALA A 384 9.80 7.66 -27.10
CA ALA A 384 9.77 8.54 -28.24
C ALA A 384 9.04 9.86 -27.94
N ASP A 385 7.94 9.80 -27.16
CA ASP A 385 7.20 11.00 -26.76
C ASP A 385 8.06 11.94 -25.90
N ALA A 386 8.84 11.40 -24.97
CA ALA A 386 9.79 12.17 -24.17
C ALA A 386 10.89 12.81 -25.05
N GLY A 387 11.40 12.05 -26.04
CA GLY A 387 12.39 12.53 -27.01
C GLY A 387 11.85 13.66 -27.87
N ALA A 388 10.63 13.50 -28.42
CA ALA A 388 9.99 14.50 -29.26
C ALA A 388 9.70 15.81 -28.49
N ALA A 389 9.23 15.70 -27.24
CA ALA A 389 9.02 16.86 -26.40
C ALA A 389 10.33 17.58 -26.06
N PHE A 390 11.39 16.84 -25.74
CA PHE A 390 12.70 17.42 -25.46
C PHE A 390 13.33 18.09 -26.69
N ALA A 391 13.17 17.48 -27.88
CA ALA A 391 13.62 18.06 -29.12
C ALA A 391 12.91 19.40 -29.41
N ALA A 392 11.59 19.45 -29.18
CA ALA A 392 10.81 20.68 -29.33
C ALA A 392 11.31 21.80 -28.38
N ASP A 393 11.61 21.47 -27.13
CA ASP A 393 12.13 22.43 -26.14
C ASP A 393 13.56 22.94 -26.50
N LEU A 394 14.35 22.13 -27.21
CA LEU A 394 15.70 22.48 -27.70
C LEU A 394 15.69 23.14 -29.08
N GLY A 395 14.53 23.16 -29.78
CA GLY A 395 14.43 23.65 -31.16
C GLY A 395 15.04 22.71 -32.22
N VAL A 396 15.24 21.43 -31.88
CA VAL A 396 15.70 20.38 -32.80
C VAL A 396 14.51 19.85 -33.59
N SER A 397 14.61 19.86 -34.91
CA SER A 397 13.55 19.43 -35.83
C SER A 397 13.98 18.23 -36.67
N GLY A 398 13.04 17.32 -36.93
CA GLY A 398 13.28 16.11 -37.71
C GLY A 398 13.48 14.87 -36.82
N ALA A 399 12.73 13.81 -37.14
CA ALA A 399 12.79 12.56 -36.38
C ALA A 399 14.14 11.83 -36.56
N GLU A 400 14.85 12.10 -37.65
CA GLU A 400 16.18 11.57 -37.96
C GLU A 400 17.26 12.03 -36.99
N HIS A 401 17.01 13.13 -36.26
CA HIS A 401 17.90 13.67 -35.22
C HIS A 401 17.65 13.06 -33.83
N ILE A 402 16.67 12.19 -33.70
CA ILE A 402 16.32 11.52 -32.45
C ILE A 402 16.60 10.03 -32.60
N THR A 403 17.58 9.53 -31.86
CA THR A 403 17.98 8.12 -31.89
C THR A 403 17.97 7.52 -30.49
N THR A 404 18.09 6.21 -30.37
CA THR A 404 18.22 5.51 -29.10
C THR A 404 19.66 5.06 -28.88
N GLY A 405 20.12 5.07 -27.63
CA GLY A 405 21.48 4.65 -27.29
C GLY A 405 21.77 4.85 -25.81
N THR A 406 23.03 4.81 -25.43
CA THR A 406 23.48 5.02 -24.06
C THR A 406 24.47 6.18 -23.96
N ALA A 407 24.48 6.84 -22.79
CA ALA A 407 25.44 7.90 -22.55
C ALA A 407 26.90 7.37 -22.55
N PRO A 408 27.84 8.07 -23.21
CA PRO A 408 29.23 7.67 -23.18
C PRO A 408 29.79 7.65 -21.75
N ALA A 409 30.63 6.68 -21.44
CA ALA A 409 31.29 6.62 -20.13
C ALA A 409 32.12 7.89 -19.87
N GLY A 410 31.88 8.53 -18.71
CA GLY A 410 32.60 9.76 -18.35
C GLY A 410 32.13 11.02 -19.09
N ALA A 411 31.00 10.98 -19.81
CA ALA A 411 30.44 12.14 -20.50
C ALA A 411 30.13 13.29 -19.54
N THR A 412 30.32 14.53 -20.03
CA THR A 412 30.04 15.74 -19.25
C THR A 412 28.54 15.88 -19.01
N LEU A 413 28.14 16.07 -17.74
CA LEU A 413 26.75 16.39 -17.36
C LEU A 413 26.44 17.83 -17.82
N LEU A 414 25.36 17.99 -18.59
CA LEU A 414 24.89 19.27 -19.10
C LEU A 414 23.68 19.80 -18.33
N GLY A 415 22.88 18.92 -17.76
CA GLY A 415 21.72 19.29 -16.98
C GLY A 415 21.15 18.14 -16.17
N GLU A 416 20.45 18.45 -15.07
CA GLU A 416 19.76 17.50 -14.21
C GLU A 416 18.49 18.14 -13.64
N VAL A 417 17.41 17.37 -13.64
CA VAL A 417 16.18 17.67 -12.89
C VAL A 417 15.81 16.48 -12.03
N LYS A 418 15.08 16.73 -10.94
CA LYS A 418 14.76 15.69 -9.95
C LYS A 418 13.27 15.68 -9.64
N SER A 419 12.73 14.49 -9.43
CA SER A 419 11.36 14.31 -8.92
C SER A 419 11.16 14.97 -7.56
N ARG A 420 9.92 15.06 -7.11
CA ARG A 420 9.65 15.28 -5.68
C ARG A 420 10.21 14.12 -4.85
N PRO A 421 10.47 14.32 -3.54
CA PRO A 421 10.91 13.24 -2.65
C PRO A 421 9.95 12.06 -2.61
N VAL A 422 10.45 10.85 -2.38
CA VAL A 422 9.66 9.63 -2.26
C VAL A 422 8.52 9.76 -1.26
N SER A 423 8.72 10.48 -0.16
CA SER A 423 7.66 10.78 0.82
C SER A 423 6.45 11.47 0.17
N GLU A 424 6.67 12.42 -0.73
CA GLU A 424 5.61 13.14 -1.44
C GLU A 424 4.99 12.31 -2.57
N LEU A 425 5.82 11.51 -3.28
CA LEU A 425 5.31 10.56 -4.27
C LEU A 425 4.38 9.53 -3.63
N VAL A 426 4.72 9.01 -2.44
CA VAL A 426 3.87 8.11 -1.65
C VAL A 426 2.60 8.83 -1.17
N ALA A 427 2.73 10.08 -0.69
CA ALA A 427 1.60 10.89 -0.23
C ALA A 427 0.60 11.19 -1.36
N TYR A 428 1.07 11.29 -2.59
CA TYR A 428 0.20 11.41 -3.78
C TYR A 428 -0.38 10.05 -4.21
N MET A 429 0.46 9.01 -4.30
CA MET A 429 0.09 7.69 -4.81
C MET A 429 -1.10 7.04 -4.08
N LEU A 430 -1.08 7.07 -2.74
CA LEU A 430 -2.01 6.30 -1.93
C LEU A 430 -3.46 6.83 -1.97
N PRO A 431 -3.73 8.15 -1.84
CA PRO A 431 -5.10 8.67 -1.87
C PRO A 431 -5.82 8.49 -3.20
N VAL A 432 -5.10 8.64 -4.33
CA VAL A 432 -5.67 8.52 -5.68
C VAL A 432 -5.46 7.14 -6.28
N SER A 433 -4.71 6.27 -5.60
CA SER A 433 -4.41 4.90 -6.05
C SER A 433 -3.67 4.85 -7.38
N ASP A 434 -2.66 5.70 -7.57
CA ASP A 434 -1.90 5.82 -8.82
C ASP A 434 -1.07 4.57 -9.12
N ASN A 435 -1.40 3.84 -10.19
CA ASN A 435 -0.67 2.63 -10.60
C ASN A 435 0.72 2.98 -11.12
N THR A 436 0.84 4.11 -11.85
CA THR A 436 2.12 4.57 -12.39
C THR A 436 3.17 4.69 -11.30
N LEU A 437 2.86 5.45 -10.22
CA LEU A 437 3.80 5.58 -9.10
C LEU A 437 4.05 4.25 -8.39
N GLY A 438 3.03 3.38 -8.31
CA GLY A 438 3.21 2.03 -7.75
C GLY A 438 4.29 1.24 -8.48
N GLU A 439 4.22 1.20 -9.81
CA GLU A 439 5.20 0.47 -10.63
C GLU A 439 6.59 1.11 -10.58
N TYR A 440 6.67 2.41 -10.78
CA TYR A 440 7.95 3.10 -10.85
C TYR A 440 8.69 3.09 -9.50
N LEU A 441 8.00 3.27 -8.37
CA LEU A 441 8.62 3.14 -7.05
C LEU A 441 9.10 1.71 -6.77
N ALA A 442 8.38 0.69 -7.22
CA ALA A 442 8.81 -0.70 -7.10
C ALA A 442 10.10 -0.96 -7.91
N ARG A 443 10.16 -0.49 -9.17
CA ARG A 443 11.34 -0.61 -10.04
C ARG A 443 12.54 0.16 -9.47
N GLN A 444 12.35 1.39 -8.99
CA GLN A 444 13.38 2.17 -8.29
C GLN A 444 13.91 1.44 -7.07
N THR A 445 13.01 0.89 -6.25
CA THR A 445 13.37 0.10 -5.08
C THR A 445 14.27 -1.08 -5.47
N SER A 446 13.94 -1.78 -6.56
CA SER A 446 14.75 -2.87 -7.09
C SER A 446 16.14 -2.40 -7.49
N LYS A 447 16.25 -1.31 -8.27
CA LYS A 447 17.56 -0.78 -8.71
C LYS A 447 18.45 -0.37 -7.55
N VAL A 448 17.91 0.39 -6.60
CA VAL A 448 18.69 0.87 -5.45
C VAL A 448 19.05 -0.24 -4.48
N ALA A 449 18.23 -1.30 -4.40
CA ALA A 449 18.57 -2.52 -3.65
C ALA A 449 19.67 -3.37 -4.31
N GLY A 450 20.22 -2.94 -5.45
CA GLY A 450 21.29 -3.64 -6.17
C GLY A 450 20.80 -4.75 -7.11
N SER A 451 19.52 -4.72 -7.50
CA SER A 451 18.97 -5.60 -8.53
C SER A 451 18.87 -4.88 -9.90
N ASP A 452 18.25 -5.52 -10.89
CA ASP A 452 18.22 -5.04 -12.28
C ASP A 452 17.06 -4.06 -12.58
N GLY A 453 16.10 -3.89 -11.67
CA GLY A 453 14.90 -3.08 -11.89
C GLY A 453 13.84 -3.76 -12.75
N SER A 454 13.98 -5.06 -13.05
CA SER A 454 12.98 -5.83 -13.79
C SER A 454 11.71 -6.10 -12.97
N SER A 455 10.58 -6.40 -13.65
CA SER A 455 9.36 -6.89 -12.99
C SER A 455 9.62 -8.16 -12.19
N ALA A 456 10.41 -9.07 -12.75
CA ALA A 456 10.78 -10.33 -12.10
C ALA A 456 11.55 -10.14 -10.79
N SER A 457 12.35 -9.09 -10.68
CA SER A 457 13.15 -8.79 -9.48
C SER A 457 12.30 -8.41 -8.27
N LEU A 458 11.08 -7.90 -8.49
CA LEU A 458 10.18 -7.42 -7.43
C LEU A 458 9.79 -8.53 -6.47
N ALA A 459 9.63 -9.77 -6.97
CA ALA A 459 9.33 -10.95 -6.16
C ALA A 459 10.34 -11.21 -5.03
N LYS A 460 11.59 -10.80 -5.23
CA LYS A 460 12.66 -10.94 -4.24
C LYS A 460 12.85 -9.66 -3.42
N VAL A 461 12.88 -8.52 -4.09
CA VAL A 461 13.29 -7.25 -3.47
C VAL A 461 12.24 -6.70 -2.51
N ILE A 462 10.97 -6.67 -2.91
CA ILE A 462 9.91 -6.09 -2.08
C ILE A 462 9.72 -6.87 -0.78
N PRO A 463 9.55 -8.22 -0.79
CA PRO A 463 9.49 -8.97 0.46
C PRO A 463 10.73 -8.80 1.34
N ALA A 464 11.93 -8.81 0.77
CA ALA A 464 13.18 -8.61 1.52
C ALA A 464 13.23 -7.24 2.22
N ALA A 465 12.77 -6.17 1.55
CA ALA A 465 12.67 -4.85 2.15
C ALA A 465 11.69 -4.81 3.34
N LEU A 466 10.58 -5.53 3.25
CA LEU A 466 9.56 -5.56 4.30
C LEU A 466 10.01 -6.29 5.58
N THR A 467 10.98 -7.21 5.50
CA THR A 467 11.54 -7.88 6.70
C THR A 467 12.18 -6.91 7.69
N LYS A 468 12.63 -5.74 7.22
CA LYS A 468 13.22 -4.69 8.07
C LYS A 468 12.24 -4.11 9.09
N TYR A 469 10.94 -4.26 8.85
CA TYR A 469 9.89 -3.89 9.81
C TYR A 469 9.54 -5.02 10.78
N GLY A 470 10.30 -6.12 10.79
CA GLY A 470 10.03 -7.29 11.63
C GLY A 470 8.83 -8.11 11.13
N LEU A 471 8.52 -8.04 9.83
CA LEU A 471 7.46 -8.82 9.21
C LEU A 471 8.01 -10.13 8.62
N THR A 472 7.27 -11.23 8.83
CA THR A 472 7.58 -12.53 8.21
C THR A 472 6.86 -12.62 6.87
N THR A 473 7.61 -12.69 5.78
CA THR A 473 7.09 -12.62 4.41
C THR A 473 6.69 -13.98 3.80
N THR A 474 6.50 -14.99 4.64
CA THR A 474 6.02 -16.30 4.18
C THR A 474 4.67 -16.17 3.48
N GLY A 475 4.56 -16.73 2.27
CA GLY A 475 3.35 -16.66 1.46
C GLY A 475 3.16 -15.34 0.70
N VAL A 476 4.10 -14.39 0.81
CA VAL A 476 4.05 -13.14 0.04
C VAL A 476 4.70 -13.35 -1.32
N VAL A 477 3.91 -13.18 -2.37
CA VAL A 477 4.36 -13.19 -3.78
C VAL A 477 4.02 -11.85 -4.40
N ILE A 478 5.02 -11.17 -4.92
CA ILE A 478 4.89 -9.87 -5.57
C ILE A 478 5.19 -10.04 -7.06
N ARG A 479 4.21 -9.73 -7.90
CA ARG A 479 4.31 -9.77 -9.35
C ARG A 479 4.56 -8.38 -9.93
N ASP A 480 3.90 -7.36 -9.37
CA ASP A 480 3.99 -5.97 -9.80
C ASP A 480 4.06 -5.01 -8.60
N GLY A 481 4.16 -3.72 -8.86
CA GLY A 481 4.21 -2.69 -7.82
C GLY A 481 2.86 -2.08 -7.46
N SER A 482 1.87 -2.18 -8.33
CA SER A 482 0.57 -1.51 -8.22
C SER A 482 -0.54 -2.40 -7.64
N GLY A 483 -0.41 -3.73 -7.75
CA GLY A 483 -1.45 -4.69 -7.43
C GLY A 483 -2.46 -4.91 -8.55
N LEU A 484 -2.12 -4.56 -9.80
CA LEU A 484 -2.96 -4.79 -10.95
C LEU A 484 -3.00 -6.27 -11.36
N SER A 485 -1.87 -6.95 -11.21
CA SER A 485 -1.73 -8.37 -11.53
C SER A 485 -2.56 -9.26 -10.60
N ASN A 486 -3.29 -10.22 -11.20
CA ASN A 486 -3.96 -11.29 -10.46
C ASN A 486 -2.97 -12.28 -9.83
N ASP A 487 -1.69 -12.26 -10.23
CA ASP A 487 -0.65 -13.19 -9.77
C ASP A 487 0.05 -12.69 -8.48
N ASN A 488 -0.29 -11.51 -7.98
CA ASN A 488 0.10 -11.12 -6.64
C ASN A 488 -0.59 -12.00 -5.60
N ALA A 489 0.14 -12.43 -4.58
CA ALA A 489 -0.44 -13.21 -3.49
C ALA A 489 0.13 -12.75 -2.14
N VAL A 490 -0.74 -12.22 -1.27
CA VAL A 490 -0.36 -11.70 0.04
C VAL A 490 -1.41 -12.10 1.07
N PRO A 491 -1.04 -12.74 2.19
CA PRO A 491 -1.98 -13.05 3.27
C PRO A 491 -2.59 -11.79 3.88
N ALA A 492 -3.90 -11.77 4.15
CA ALA A 492 -4.57 -10.66 4.84
C ALA A 492 -3.95 -10.41 6.23
N ALA A 493 -3.54 -11.47 6.92
CA ALA A 493 -2.84 -11.38 8.21
C ALA A 493 -1.51 -10.62 8.10
N PHE A 494 -0.77 -10.80 6.99
CA PHE A 494 0.45 -10.04 6.74
C PHE A 494 0.17 -8.54 6.58
N VAL A 495 -0.86 -8.20 5.79
CA VAL A 495 -1.24 -6.81 5.57
C VAL A 495 -1.75 -6.16 6.86
N ALA A 496 -2.55 -6.86 7.67
CA ALA A 496 -2.98 -6.36 8.98
C ALA A 496 -1.78 -6.07 9.91
N GLN A 497 -0.76 -6.95 9.92
CA GLN A 497 0.48 -6.70 10.67
C GLN A 497 1.25 -5.48 10.14
N LEU A 498 1.35 -5.30 8.82
CA LEU A 498 1.93 -4.08 8.22
C LEU A 498 1.15 -2.84 8.65
N MET A 499 -0.19 -2.88 8.61
CA MET A 499 -1.03 -1.75 9.04
C MET A 499 -0.87 -1.41 10.52
N ALA A 500 -0.60 -2.38 11.38
CA ALA A 500 -0.25 -2.12 12.79
C ALA A 500 1.08 -1.35 12.91
N LYS A 501 2.09 -1.71 12.11
CA LYS A 501 3.37 -0.97 12.04
C LYS A 501 3.18 0.44 11.48
N VAL A 502 2.34 0.59 10.46
CA VAL A 502 1.95 1.87 9.87
C VAL A 502 1.24 2.75 10.91
N SER A 503 0.30 2.20 11.66
CA SER A 503 -0.40 2.90 12.76
C SER A 503 0.55 3.37 13.86
N ALA A 504 1.54 2.54 14.21
CA ALA A 504 2.57 2.88 15.19
C ALA A 504 3.59 3.91 14.67
N GLY A 505 3.56 4.24 13.38
CA GLY A 505 4.53 5.15 12.74
C GLY A 505 5.97 4.62 12.80
N GLN A 506 6.14 3.29 12.82
CA GLN A 506 7.47 2.67 12.93
C GLN A 506 8.38 3.14 11.79
N GLN A 507 9.54 3.69 12.13
CA GLN A 507 10.48 4.29 11.16
C GLN A 507 9.74 5.32 10.26
N ASN A 508 9.81 5.18 8.93
CA ASN A 508 9.20 6.10 7.96
C ASN A 508 7.73 5.75 7.63
N LEU A 509 7.14 4.72 8.28
CA LEU A 509 5.77 4.25 7.95
C LEU A 509 4.68 5.25 8.32
N ARG A 510 4.99 6.27 9.14
CA ARG A 510 4.07 7.37 9.42
C ARG A 510 3.61 8.08 8.14
N ILE A 511 4.48 8.19 7.14
CA ILE A 511 4.18 8.76 5.82
C ILE A 511 3.02 8.00 5.14
N ILE A 512 3.03 6.66 5.23
CA ILE A 512 1.93 5.84 4.71
C ILE A 512 0.64 6.13 5.48
N TYR A 513 0.69 6.15 6.81
CA TYR A 513 -0.49 6.40 7.64
C TYR A 513 -1.17 7.73 7.27
N ASP A 514 -0.39 8.80 7.17
CA ASP A 514 -0.88 10.14 6.87
C ASP A 514 -1.43 10.26 5.43
N ALA A 515 -0.99 9.39 4.52
CA ALA A 515 -1.43 9.33 3.14
C ALA A 515 -2.65 8.40 2.92
N LEU A 516 -3.06 7.58 3.91
CA LEU A 516 -4.23 6.72 3.72
C LEU A 516 -5.50 7.53 3.53
N PRO A 517 -6.38 7.16 2.58
CA PRO A 517 -7.74 7.68 2.50
C PRO A 517 -8.49 7.58 3.83
N ILE A 518 -9.29 8.59 4.14
CA ILE A 518 -10.09 8.64 5.37
C ILE A 518 -11.58 8.48 5.03
N ALA A 519 -12.23 7.52 5.67
CA ALA A 519 -13.65 7.24 5.48
C ALA A 519 -14.53 8.48 5.56
N GLY A 520 -15.27 8.75 4.48
CA GLY A 520 -16.16 9.89 4.34
C GLY A 520 -15.48 11.26 4.30
N LYS A 521 -14.13 11.32 4.06
CA LYS A 521 -13.38 12.59 4.05
C LYS A 521 -12.43 12.74 2.86
N THR A 522 -11.54 11.79 2.60
CA THR A 522 -10.45 11.96 1.62
C THR A 522 -10.25 10.76 0.70
N GLY A 523 -9.63 11.00 -0.45
CA GLY A 523 -9.19 9.99 -1.40
C GLY A 523 -10.32 9.07 -1.85
N THR A 524 -10.02 7.82 -2.14
CA THR A 524 -10.99 6.80 -2.59
C THR A 524 -12.05 6.43 -1.53
N LEU A 525 -11.94 6.95 -0.31
CA LEU A 525 -12.95 6.78 0.73
C LEU A 525 -13.83 8.02 0.96
N ALA A 526 -13.63 9.11 0.22
CA ALA A 526 -14.29 10.40 0.47
C ALA A 526 -15.82 10.30 0.50
N SER A 527 -16.42 9.49 -0.37
CA SER A 527 -17.86 9.31 -0.51
C SER A 527 -18.39 8.00 0.10
N ARG A 528 -17.52 7.16 0.65
CA ARG A 528 -17.88 5.86 1.26
C ARG A 528 -18.34 6.02 2.71
N PHE A 529 -18.76 4.91 3.31
CA PHE A 529 -19.31 4.87 4.68
C PHE A 529 -20.58 5.73 4.80
N THR A 530 -21.58 5.42 4.00
CA THR A 530 -22.87 6.13 3.97
C THR A 530 -23.95 5.38 4.76
N GLY A 531 -25.12 6.00 4.96
CA GLY A 531 -26.25 5.38 5.65
C GLY A 531 -25.89 4.89 7.05
N ALA A 532 -26.15 3.63 7.37
CA ALA A 532 -25.85 3.03 8.68
C ALA A 532 -24.34 2.97 9.00
N ASN A 533 -23.48 3.04 7.98
CA ASN A 533 -22.03 3.02 8.13
C ASN A 533 -21.45 4.41 8.43
N ALA A 534 -22.24 5.48 8.35
CA ALA A 534 -21.78 6.86 8.56
C ALA A 534 -21.17 7.10 9.95
N VAL A 535 -21.49 6.28 10.94
CA VAL A 535 -20.91 6.35 12.28
C VAL A 535 -19.40 6.09 12.34
N ALA A 536 -18.85 5.41 11.32
CA ALA A 536 -17.42 5.12 11.20
C ALA A 536 -16.65 6.16 10.35
N ARG A 537 -17.32 7.20 9.85
CA ARG A 537 -16.67 8.29 9.09
C ARG A 537 -15.63 9.01 9.93
N GLY A 538 -14.45 9.18 9.35
CA GLY A 538 -13.32 9.81 10.03
C GLY A 538 -12.57 8.91 11.01
N ALA A 539 -13.08 7.69 11.30
CA ALA A 539 -12.45 6.74 12.21
C ALA A 539 -11.70 5.60 11.49
N VAL A 540 -11.82 5.52 10.17
CA VAL A 540 -11.16 4.51 9.34
C VAL A 540 -10.22 5.19 8.37
N ASN A 541 -8.92 4.85 8.46
CA ASN A 541 -7.88 5.24 7.53
C ASN A 541 -7.47 3.99 6.75
N ALA A 542 -7.81 3.89 5.46
CA ALA A 542 -7.59 2.64 4.74
C ALA A 542 -7.32 2.84 3.24
N LYS A 543 -6.53 1.93 2.68
CA LYS A 543 -6.33 1.79 1.25
C LYS A 543 -7.37 0.87 0.65
N THR A 544 -8.00 1.29 -0.44
CA THR A 544 -8.89 0.47 -1.27
C THR A 544 -8.09 -0.32 -2.31
N GLY A 545 -8.62 -1.48 -2.71
CA GLY A 545 -8.11 -2.25 -3.83
C GLY A 545 -9.24 -2.74 -4.71
N TRP A 546 -9.09 -2.59 -6.02
CA TRP A 546 -10.06 -3.09 -7.00
C TRP A 546 -9.33 -3.70 -8.22
N ILE A 547 -9.73 -4.90 -8.56
CA ILE A 547 -9.54 -5.53 -9.87
C ILE A 547 -10.83 -6.30 -10.18
N LYS A 548 -11.03 -6.78 -11.41
CA LYS A 548 -12.28 -7.47 -11.82
C LYS A 548 -12.67 -8.65 -10.93
N THR A 549 -11.68 -9.26 -10.27
CA THR A 549 -11.82 -10.49 -9.49
C THR A 549 -11.66 -10.28 -7.99
N GLU A 550 -11.54 -9.03 -7.53
CA GLU A 550 -11.37 -8.72 -6.10
C GLU A 550 -11.73 -7.29 -5.77
N TYR A 551 -12.30 -7.10 -4.58
CA TYR A 551 -12.33 -5.82 -3.88
C TYR A 551 -11.67 -5.95 -2.50
N ALA A 552 -10.67 -5.11 -2.22
CA ALA A 552 -9.92 -5.14 -0.96
C ALA A 552 -10.07 -3.82 -0.20
N LEU A 553 -9.95 -3.90 1.12
CA LEU A 553 -9.86 -2.75 2.03
C LEU A 553 -8.93 -3.11 3.17
N ALA A 554 -7.86 -2.33 3.38
CA ALA A 554 -6.91 -2.59 4.47
C ALA A 554 -6.41 -1.28 5.09
N GLY A 555 -6.29 -1.25 6.41
CA GLY A 555 -5.89 -0.04 7.11
C GLY A 555 -6.03 -0.12 8.62
N VAL A 556 -6.41 1.01 9.19
CA VAL A 556 -6.51 1.25 10.64
C VAL A 556 -7.91 1.73 10.99
N VAL A 557 -8.47 1.21 12.08
CA VAL A 557 -9.74 1.64 12.65
C VAL A 557 -9.50 2.16 14.07
N HIS A 558 -9.95 3.38 14.34
CA HIS A 558 -10.02 3.94 15.69
C HIS A 558 -11.40 3.64 16.27
N ALA A 559 -11.49 2.55 17.02
CA ALA A 559 -12.76 2.01 17.50
C ALA A 559 -13.43 2.87 18.59
N THR A 560 -14.73 2.65 18.82
CA THR A 560 -15.53 3.42 19.79
C THR A 560 -15.05 3.32 21.23
N ASP A 561 -14.37 2.22 21.58
CA ASP A 561 -13.79 1.99 22.91
C ASP A 561 -12.37 2.56 23.08
N GLY A 562 -11.88 3.34 22.10
CA GLY A 562 -10.54 3.93 22.07
C GLY A 562 -9.45 2.98 21.59
N THR A 563 -9.76 1.72 21.27
CA THR A 563 -8.78 0.77 20.75
C THR A 563 -8.46 1.08 19.30
N THR A 564 -7.18 1.03 18.95
CA THR A 564 -6.74 1.08 17.54
C THR A 564 -6.60 -0.34 17.01
N LEU A 565 -7.31 -0.64 15.94
CA LEU A 565 -7.30 -1.93 15.26
C LEU A 565 -6.66 -1.79 13.89
N ALA A 566 -5.86 -2.77 13.49
CA ALA A 566 -5.34 -2.89 12.14
C ALA A 566 -6.05 -4.05 11.43
N PHE A 567 -6.41 -3.87 10.16
CA PHE A 567 -7.21 -4.85 9.44
C PHE A 567 -6.84 -4.96 7.97
N ALA A 568 -7.17 -6.12 7.39
CA ALA A 568 -7.21 -6.35 5.95
C ALA A 568 -8.38 -7.26 5.59
N PHE A 569 -9.16 -6.87 4.60
CA PHE A 569 -10.35 -7.56 4.08
C PHE A 569 -10.24 -7.73 2.58
N TYR A 570 -10.46 -8.94 2.09
CA TYR A 570 -10.47 -9.30 0.68
C TYR A 570 -11.78 -9.98 0.34
N ALA A 571 -12.53 -9.43 -0.60
CA ALA A 571 -13.72 -10.02 -1.21
C ALA A 571 -13.32 -10.55 -2.59
N LEU A 572 -13.17 -11.87 -2.72
CA LEU A 572 -12.59 -12.54 -3.88
C LEU A 572 -13.68 -13.21 -4.73
N GLY A 573 -13.67 -12.95 -6.03
CA GLY A 573 -14.63 -13.51 -6.99
C GLY A 573 -15.17 -12.45 -7.95
N ALA A 574 -16.33 -12.70 -8.55
CA ALA A 574 -16.99 -11.74 -9.43
C ALA A 574 -17.60 -10.60 -8.61
N ILE A 575 -16.83 -9.54 -8.38
CA ILE A 575 -17.25 -8.39 -7.58
C ILE A 575 -18.35 -7.60 -8.30
N ASN A 576 -19.21 -6.96 -7.50
CA ASN A 576 -20.33 -6.17 -7.97
C ASN A 576 -20.54 -4.92 -7.08
N SER A 577 -21.49 -4.08 -7.43
CA SER A 577 -21.77 -2.82 -6.73
C SER A 577 -22.11 -2.96 -5.23
N ARG A 578 -22.55 -4.14 -4.78
CA ARG A 578 -22.89 -4.41 -3.37
C ARG A 578 -21.69 -4.83 -2.54
N THR A 579 -20.60 -5.23 -3.18
CA THR A 579 -19.35 -5.63 -2.48
C THR A 579 -18.76 -4.47 -1.68
N ILE A 580 -18.79 -3.25 -2.22
CA ILE A 580 -18.29 -2.06 -1.54
C ILE A 580 -19.04 -1.77 -0.25
N PRO A 581 -20.39 -1.66 -0.24
CA PRO A 581 -21.16 -1.47 0.99
C PRO A 581 -21.01 -2.61 1.99
N ALA A 582 -20.85 -3.85 1.53
CA ALA A 582 -20.64 -4.99 2.43
C ALA A 582 -19.31 -4.87 3.18
N LEU A 583 -18.22 -4.44 2.50
CA LEU A 583 -16.94 -4.14 3.15
C LEU A 583 -17.03 -2.96 4.12
N ASP A 584 -17.81 -1.91 3.80
CA ASP A 584 -18.05 -0.80 4.73
C ASP A 584 -18.81 -1.27 5.96
N THR A 585 -19.76 -2.20 5.80
CA THR A 585 -20.57 -2.74 6.89
C THR A 585 -19.76 -3.59 7.85
N ILE A 586 -18.94 -4.50 7.36
CA ILE A 586 -18.04 -5.29 8.23
C ILE A 586 -17.02 -4.38 8.94
N THR A 587 -16.44 -3.39 8.24
CA THR A 587 -15.51 -2.44 8.84
C THR A 587 -16.20 -1.60 9.94
N THR A 588 -17.44 -1.18 9.72
CA THR A 588 -18.24 -0.46 10.72
C THR A 588 -18.58 -1.33 11.93
N ALA A 589 -18.81 -2.63 11.73
CA ALA A 589 -19.00 -3.56 12.83
C ALA A 589 -17.73 -3.72 13.67
N VAL A 590 -16.57 -3.83 13.03
CA VAL A 590 -15.26 -3.84 13.71
C VAL A 590 -15.03 -2.55 14.50
N PHE A 591 -15.35 -1.37 13.92
CA PHE A 591 -15.31 -0.08 14.60
C PHE A 591 -16.17 -0.06 15.88
N LYS A 592 -17.36 -0.63 15.85
CA LYS A 592 -18.27 -0.71 17.01
C LYS A 592 -17.78 -1.69 18.07
N CYS A 593 -17.21 -2.82 17.67
CA CYS A 593 -16.77 -3.88 18.57
C CYS A 593 -15.49 -3.52 19.34
N GLY A 594 -14.55 -2.82 18.71
CA GLY A 594 -13.28 -2.48 19.32
C GLY A 594 -12.52 -3.72 19.82
N ASN A 595 -11.90 -3.60 20.98
CA ASN A 595 -11.16 -4.70 21.60
C ASN A 595 -12.06 -5.85 22.15
N ASN A 596 -13.39 -5.67 22.10
CA ASN A 596 -14.34 -6.73 22.45
C ASN A 596 -14.74 -7.60 21.23
N LEU A 597 -14.13 -7.34 20.07
CA LEU A 597 -14.32 -8.13 18.84
C LEU A 597 -14.02 -9.61 19.10
N SER A 598 -14.93 -10.49 18.72
CA SER A 598 -14.83 -11.94 18.87
C SER A 598 -14.59 -12.60 17.52
N ASN A 599 -13.84 -13.70 17.53
CA ASN A 599 -13.57 -14.53 16.35
C ASN A 599 -14.68 -15.59 16.09
N ASN A 600 -15.81 -15.47 16.76
CA ASN A 600 -16.95 -16.39 16.65
C ASN A 600 -17.84 -16.03 15.45
#